data_a410c0c8bfb16e417d70487400df6e5f
#
_entry.id   a410c0c8bfb16e417d70487400df6e5f
#
_cell.length_a   1.000
_cell.length_b   1.000
_cell.length_c   1.000
_cell.angle_alpha   90.00
_cell.angle_beta   90.00
_cell.angle_gamma   90.00
#
_symmetry.space_group_name_H-M   'P 1'
#
loop_
_entity.id
_entity.type
_entity.pdbx_description
1 polymer ?
#
loop_
_entity_poly.entity_id
_entity_poly.type
_entity_poly.pdbx_seq_one_letter_code
_entity_poly.pdbx_strand_id
1 'polypeptide(L)'
;MNNNLSLVEKYRPNNISKIINQNNIINALKKSIDNKNIPHLLFYGSSGIGKTSLALSLAKMLFPPDLYDERILELNASNDRGIQIVREKIKNFAKFSINNNSKVANFKIIILDEADSLTLESQLALRYIIEHYYVYTRFI
;
A
#
# COMPACT_ATOMS: atom_id res chain seq x y z
N MET A 1 22.99 11.69 -4.51
CA MET A 1 21.80 11.97 -5.32
C MET A 1 21.79 10.94 -6.44
N ASN A 2 20.88 9.94 -6.40
CA ASN A 2 20.83 8.89 -7.42
C ASN A 2 20.27 9.46 -8.74
N ASN A 3 21.15 9.74 -9.69
CA ASN A 3 20.80 10.30 -11.01
C ASN A 3 20.16 9.27 -11.98
N ASN A 4 19.84 8.06 -11.53
CA ASN A 4 19.35 6.95 -12.41
C ASN A 4 17.89 6.59 -12.21
N LEU A 5 17.09 7.44 -11.55
CA LEU A 5 15.65 7.18 -11.43
C LEU A 5 14.96 7.45 -12.78
N SER A 6 13.99 6.59 -13.16
CA SER A 6 13.15 6.87 -14.32
C SER A 6 12.40 8.18 -14.14
N LEU A 7 12.01 8.84 -15.24
CA LEU A 7 11.25 10.10 -15.18
C LEU A 7 9.97 9.95 -14.35
N VAL A 8 9.30 8.82 -14.46
CA VAL A 8 8.08 8.51 -13.70
C VAL A 8 8.36 8.51 -12.20
N GLU A 9 9.43 7.86 -11.75
CA GLU A 9 9.82 7.83 -10.34
C GLU A 9 10.32 9.18 -9.85
N LYS A 10 11.07 9.91 -10.67
CA LYS A 10 11.60 11.23 -10.32
C LYS A 10 10.49 12.26 -10.06
N TYR A 11 9.41 12.22 -10.83
CA TYR A 11 8.29 13.16 -10.72
C TYR A 11 7.07 12.59 -9.98
N ARG A 12 7.18 11.39 -9.41
CA ARG A 12 6.11 10.78 -8.62
C ARG A 12 5.79 11.66 -7.39
N PRO A 13 4.51 12.03 -7.19
CA PRO A 13 4.14 12.89 -6.07
C PRO A 13 4.39 12.17 -4.73
N ASN A 14 5.09 12.84 -3.82
CA ASN A 14 5.36 12.34 -2.47
C ASN A 14 4.28 12.73 -1.45
N ASN A 15 3.28 13.48 -1.87
CA ASN A 15 2.19 13.96 -1.02
C ASN A 15 0.88 13.92 -1.80
N ILE A 16 -0.17 13.43 -1.15
CA ILE A 16 -1.53 13.34 -1.71
C ILE A 16 -2.03 14.69 -2.25
N SER A 17 -1.65 15.79 -1.60
CA SER A 17 -2.06 17.14 -2.04
C SER A 17 -1.50 17.57 -3.41
N LYS A 18 -0.50 16.85 -3.93
CA LYS A 18 0.06 17.09 -5.26
C LYS A 18 -0.63 16.27 -6.37
N ILE A 19 -1.57 15.40 -6.00
CA ILE A 19 -2.35 14.62 -6.94
C ILE A 19 -3.49 15.48 -7.47
N ILE A 20 -3.56 15.63 -8.78
CA ILE A 20 -4.49 16.53 -9.45
C ILE A 20 -5.83 15.82 -9.70
N ASN A 21 -6.92 16.56 -9.63
CA ASN A 21 -8.29 16.14 -10.00
C ASN A 21 -8.94 15.03 -9.15
N GLN A 22 -8.47 14.78 -7.90
CA GLN A 22 -9.03 13.76 -7.00
C GLN A 22 -9.46 14.34 -5.64
N ASN A 23 -9.91 15.59 -5.60
CA ASN A 23 -10.15 16.33 -4.35
C ASN A 23 -11.07 15.60 -3.36
N ASN A 24 -12.16 14.99 -3.82
CA ASN A 24 -13.09 14.28 -2.94
C ASN A 24 -12.45 13.06 -2.28
N ILE A 25 -11.71 12.26 -3.06
CA ILE A 25 -10.99 11.09 -2.56
C ILE A 25 -9.89 11.53 -1.60
N ILE A 26 -9.13 12.56 -1.96
CA ILE A 26 -8.06 13.13 -1.15
C ILE A 26 -8.60 13.62 0.20
N ASN A 27 -9.74 14.30 0.23
CA ASN A 27 -10.33 14.79 1.48
C ASN A 27 -10.83 13.65 2.37
N ALA A 28 -11.42 12.61 1.79
CA ALA A 28 -11.82 11.40 2.54
C ALA A 28 -10.61 10.68 3.14
N LEU A 29 -9.54 10.52 2.37
CA LEU A 29 -8.31 9.88 2.83
C LEU A 29 -7.60 10.69 3.90
N LYS A 30 -7.56 12.02 3.80
CA LYS A 30 -6.99 12.91 4.83
C LYS A 30 -7.67 12.69 6.18
N LYS A 31 -9.00 12.65 6.24
CA LYS A 31 -9.73 12.35 7.49
C LYS A 31 -9.34 11.00 8.08
N SER A 32 -9.14 9.98 7.23
CA SER A 32 -8.72 8.66 7.68
C SER A 32 -7.27 8.65 8.19
N ILE A 33 -6.39 9.44 7.59
CA ILE A 33 -5.01 9.64 8.04
C ILE A 33 -4.98 10.33 9.40
N ASP A 34 -5.73 11.42 9.57
CA ASP A 34 -5.79 12.19 10.82
C ASP A 34 -6.27 11.30 11.98
N ASN A 35 -7.21 10.41 11.71
CA ASN A 35 -7.69 9.42 12.68
C ASN A 35 -6.75 8.22 12.86
N LYS A 36 -5.64 8.14 12.14
CA LYS A 36 -4.70 7.01 12.11
C LYS A 36 -5.39 5.66 11.89
N ASN A 37 -6.46 5.66 11.12
CA ASN A 37 -7.24 4.47 10.82
C ASN A 37 -7.76 4.52 9.39
N ILE A 38 -7.32 3.58 8.56
CA ILE A 38 -7.80 3.42 7.20
C ILE A 38 -8.42 2.02 7.04
N PRO A 39 -9.47 1.86 6.22
CA PRO A 39 -9.95 0.54 5.82
C PRO A 39 -9.00 -0.09 4.80
N HIS A 40 -9.29 -1.32 4.38
CA HIS A 40 -8.74 -1.83 3.12
C HIS A 40 -9.25 -0.96 1.98
N LEU A 41 -8.40 -0.66 1.02
CA LEU A 41 -8.73 0.23 -0.10
C LEU A 41 -8.54 -0.51 -1.42
N LEU A 42 -9.43 -0.25 -2.36
CA LEU A 42 -9.29 -0.69 -3.75
C LEU A 42 -9.28 0.53 -4.66
N PHE A 43 -8.13 0.81 -5.26
CA PHE A 43 -8.01 1.85 -6.27
C PHE A 43 -8.17 1.24 -7.66
N TYR A 44 -9.23 1.61 -8.36
CA TYR A 44 -9.52 1.14 -9.71
C TYR A 44 -9.71 2.30 -10.68
N GLY A 45 -9.50 2.06 -11.94
CA GLY A 45 -9.63 3.05 -13.02
C GLY A 45 -8.57 2.85 -14.10
N SER A 46 -8.60 3.68 -15.14
CA SER A 46 -7.70 3.62 -16.29
C SER A 46 -6.22 3.78 -15.89
N SER A 47 -5.32 3.35 -16.77
CA SER A 47 -3.89 3.55 -16.57
C SER A 47 -3.54 5.04 -16.52
N GLY A 48 -2.50 5.39 -15.76
CA GLY A 48 -1.97 6.76 -15.71
C GLY A 48 -2.74 7.75 -14.81
N ILE A 49 -3.86 7.37 -14.19
CA ILE A 49 -4.61 8.29 -13.30
C ILE A 49 -4.02 8.45 -11.90
N GLY A 50 -2.89 7.81 -11.61
CA GLY A 50 -2.16 7.99 -10.36
C GLY A 50 -2.50 7.02 -9.23
N LYS A 51 -3.11 5.85 -9.51
CA LYS A 51 -3.47 4.85 -8.48
C LYS A 51 -2.28 4.47 -7.59
N THR A 52 -1.19 4.02 -8.19
CA THR A 52 0.05 3.64 -7.49
C THR A 52 0.65 4.82 -6.73
N SER A 53 0.69 6.00 -7.36
CA SER A 53 1.20 7.21 -6.71
C SER A 53 0.36 7.62 -5.51
N LEU A 54 -0.96 7.43 -5.57
CA LEU A 54 -1.86 7.70 -4.45
C LEU A 54 -1.63 6.72 -3.30
N ALA A 55 -1.53 5.42 -3.59
CA ALA A 55 -1.25 4.38 -2.59
C ALA A 55 0.06 4.64 -1.85
N LEU A 56 1.13 4.91 -2.59
CA LEU A 56 2.44 5.21 -2.02
C LEU A 56 2.46 6.52 -1.22
N SER A 57 1.82 7.58 -1.72
CA SER A 57 1.72 8.84 -1.00
C SER A 57 0.94 8.70 0.30
N LEU A 58 -0.15 7.90 0.29
CA LEU A 58 -0.94 7.59 1.49
C LEU A 58 -0.08 6.86 2.54
N ALA A 59 0.65 5.84 2.13
CA ALA A 59 1.54 5.08 3.01
C ALA A 59 2.63 5.98 3.63
N LYS A 60 3.24 6.84 2.82
CA LYS A 60 4.26 7.80 3.27
C LYS A 60 3.75 8.88 4.23
N MET A 61 2.46 9.20 4.19
CA MET A 61 1.86 10.14 5.14
C MET A 61 1.52 9.50 6.48
N LEU A 62 1.29 8.19 6.50
CA LEU A 62 0.94 7.44 7.72
C LEU A 62 2.16 7.04 8.54
N PHE A 63 3.31 6.88 7.90
CA PHE A 63 4.53 6.41 8.55
C PHE A 63 5.73 7.32 8.25
N PRO A 64 6.58 7.58 9.25
CA PRO A 64 7.84 8.27 9.03
C PRO A 64 8.83 7.35 8.29
N PRO A 65 9.84 7.91 7.59
CA PRO A 65 10.76 7.17 6.74
C PRO A 65 11.51 6.02 7.43
N ASP A 66 11.85 6.19 8.71
CA ASP A 66 12.54 5.19 9.53
C ASP A 66 11.70 3.92 9.81
N LEU A 67 10.39 3.98 9.60
CA LEU A 67 9.48 2.85 9.78
C LEU A 67 9.01 2.24 8.46
N TYR A 68 9.44 2.72 7.30
CA TYR A 68 8.92 2.25 6.01
C TYR A 68 9.12 0.76 5.80
N ASP A 69 10.33 0.26 5.97
CA ASP A 69 10.67 -1.13 5.73
C ASP A 69 9.92 -2.08 6.70
N GLU A 70 9.60 -1.60 7.90
CA GLU A 70 8.85 -2.35 8.89
C GLU A 70 7.34 -2.32 8.65
N ARG A 71 6.82 -1.21 8.11
CA ARG A 71 5.38 -0.90 8.07
C ARG A 71 4.75 -0.97 6.70
N ILE A 72 5.54 -0.94 5.63
CA ILE A 72 5.05 -0.91 4.26
C ILE A 72 5.71 -2.02 3.45
N LEU A 73 4.89 -2.86 2.85
CA LEU A 73 5.30 -3.86 1.86
C LEU A 73 4.68 -3.49 0.52
N GLU A 74 5.52 -3.23 -0.47
CA GLU A 74 5.09 -2.99 -1.85
C GLU A 74 5.39 -4.24 -2.69
N LEU A 75 4.37 -4.76 -3.36
CA LEU A 75 4.46 -5.89 -4.26
C LEU A 75 3.80 -5.53 -5.59
N ASN A 76 4.47 -5.85 -6.69
CA ASN A 76 3.87 -5.77 -8.02
C ASN A 76 3.46 -7.17 -8.46
N ALA A 77 2.14 -7.39 -8.59
CA ALA A 77 1.58 -8.71 -8.92
C ALA A 77 1.98 -9.21 -10.31
N SER A 78 2.36 -8.32 -11.22
CA SER A 78 2.84 -8.70 -12.57
C SER A 78 4.28 -9.21 -12.57
N ASN A 79 5.11 -8.74 -11.66
CA ASN A 79 6.52 -9.12 -11.55
C ASN A 79 6.73 -10.34 -10.64
N ASP A 80 5.98 -10.40 -9.55
CA ASP A 80 6.05 -11.50 -8.57
C ASP A 80 5.16 -12.68 -9.04
N ARG A 81 5.50 -13.30 -10.19
CA ARG A 81 4.68 -14.30 -10.89
C ARG A 81 4.46 -15.62 -10.15
N GLY A 82 5.03 -15.79 -8.96
CA GLY A 82 4.83 -17.00 -8.17
C GLY A 82 3.81 -16.78 -7.05
N ILE A 83 2.66 -17.45 -7.16
CA ILE A 83 1.60 -17.45 -6.13
C ILE A 83 2.15 -17.73 -4.73
N GLN A 84 3.10 -18.65 -4.61
CA GLN A 84 3.73 -19.00 -3.34
C GLN A 84 4.60 -17.87 -2.81
N ILE A 85 5.35 -17.19 -3.68
CA ILE A 85 6.27 -16.09 -3.30
C ILE A 85 5.44 -14.92 -2.74
N VAL A 86 4.38 -14.50 -3.44
CA VAL A 86 3.49 -13.42 -2.98
C VAL A 86 2.85 -13.80 -1.66
N ARG A 87 2.30 -15.01 -1.56
CA ARG A 87 1.66 -15.53 -0.34
C ARG A 87 2.62 -15.58 0.84
N GLU A 88 3.83 -16.08 0.66
CA GLU A 88 4.84 -16.17 1.71
C GLU A 88 5.34 -14.80 2.15
N LYS A 89 5.65 -13.91 1.21
CA LYS A 89 6.06 -12.53 1.53
C LYS A 89 4.99 -11.80 2.34
N ILE A 90 3.72 -11.84 1.90
CA ILE A 90 2.61 -11.21 2.60
C ILE A 90 2.41 -11.83 3.98
N LYS A 91 2.39 -13.16 4.08
CA LYS A 91 2.20 -13.87 5.34
C LYS A 91 3.32 -13.56 6.34
N ASN A 92 4.56 -13.59 5.89
CA ASN A 92 5.71 -13.28 6.74
C ASN A 92 5.65 -11.83 7.21
N PHE A 93 5.40 -10.89 6.30
CA PHE A 93 5.28 -9.49 6.66
C PHE A 93 4.12 -9.23 7.64
N ALA A 94 2.95 -9.84 7.43
CA ALA A 94 1.79 -9.66 8.29
C ALA A 94 1.96 -10.27 9.69
N LYS A 95 2.75 -11.35 9.82
CA LYS A 95 2.98 -12.03 11.10
C LYS A 95 3.85 -11.25 12.09
N PHE A 96 4.80 -10.44 11.60
CA PHE A 96 5.67 -9.70 12.51
C PHE A 96 4.87 -8.74 13.36
N SER A 97 5.06 -8.83 14.67
CA SER A 97 4.43 -7.93 15.64
C SER A 97 4.85 -6.48 15.40
N ILE A 98 3.97 -5.58 15.73
CA ILE A 98 4.17 -4.14 15.63
C ILE A 98 4.59 -3.63 17.00
N ASN A 99 5.68 -2.90 17.08
CA ASN A 99 5.98 -2.13 18.29
C ASN A 99 4.92 -1.03 18.44
N ASN A 100 4.13 -1.11 19.50
CA ASN A 100 3.07 -0.15 19.78
C ASN A 100 3.68 1.22 20.09
N ASN A 101 3.70 2.09 19.09
CA ASN A 101 4.04 3.49 19.26
C ASN A 101 2.78 4.33 19.09
N SER A 102 2.29 4.93 20.18
CA SER A 102 1.05 5.73 20.17
C SER A 102 1.08 6.94 19.21
N LYS A 103 2.27 7.32 18.74
CA LYS A 103 2.43 8.42 17.79
C LYS A 103 2.16 8.04 16.34
N VAL A 104 2.16 6.75 16.00
CA VAL A 104 1.97 6.22 14.63
C VAL A 104 0.78 5.27 14.58
N ALA A 105 0.27 5.00 13.39
CA ALA A 105 -0.80 4.02 13.20
C ALA A 105 -0.35 2.60 13.61
N ASN A 106 -1.22 1.86 14.32
CA ASN A 106 -0.93 0.52 14.83
C ASN A 106 -1.29 -0.58 13.84
N PHE A 107 -0.92 -0.39 12.57
CA PHE A 107 -1.08 -1.39 11.52
C PHE A 107 0.07 -1.29 10.51
N LYS A 108 0.14 -2.26 9.63
CA LYS A 108 1.01 -2.30 8.46
C LYS A 108 0.21 -2.08 7.19
N ILE A 109 0.87 -1.64 6.14
CA ILE A 109 0.27 -1.49 4.82
C ILE A 109 0.95 -2.46 3.85
N ILE A 110 0.13 -3.18 3.09
CA ILE A 110 0.56 -3.98 1.95
C ILE A 110 -0.07 -3.35 0.71
N ILE A 111 0.78 -2.87 -0.18
CA ILE A 111 0.38 -2.32 -1.48
C ILE A 111 0.55 -3.42 -2.51
N LEU A 112 -0.55 -3.76 -3.19
CA LEU A 112 -0.58 -4.72 -4.28
C LEU A 112 -0.85 -3.97 -5.59
N ASP A 113 0.22 -3.60 -6.29
CA ASP A 113 0.09 -2.94 -7.59
C ASP A 113 -0.20 -3.98 -8.68
N GLU A 114 -0.99 -3.58 -9.69
CA GLU A 114 -1.43 -4.44 -10.79
C GLU A 114 -2.12 -5.74 -10.31
N ALA A 115 -2.94 -5.65 -9.25
CA ALA A 115 -3.59 -6.79 -8.63
C ALA A 115 -4.54 -7.57 -9.57
N ASP A 116 -4.97 -6.97 -10.67
CA ASP A 116 -5.72 -7.60 -11.76
C ASP A 116 -4.90 -8.67 -12.52
N SER A 117 -3.58 -8.64 -12.44
CA SER A 117 -2.69 -9.66 -13.01
C SER A 117 -2.61 -10.95 -12.15
N LEU A 118 -3.16 -10.95 -10.94
CA LEU A 118 -3.20 -12.13 -10.07
C LEU A 118 -4.08 -13.24 -10.66
N THR A 119 -3.57 -14.48 -10.61
CA THR A 119 -4.39 -15.65 -10.96
C THR A 119 -5.55 -15.82 -9.98
N LEU A 120 -6.62 -16.50 -10.40
CA LEU A 120 -7.77 -16.79 -9.54
C LEU A 120 -7.34 -17.48 -8.23
N GLU A 121 -6.41 -18.41 -8.33
CA GLU A 121 -5.86 -19.12 -7.16
C GLU A 121 -5.12 -18.16 -6.21
N SER A 122 -4.36 -17.18 -6.75
CA SER A 122 -3.71 -16.13 -5.97
C SER A 122 -4.73 -15.25 -5.25
N GLN A 123 -5.80 -14.89 -5.94
CA GLN A 123 -6.87 -14.07 -5.38
C GLN A 123 -7.58 -14.79 -4.21
N LEU A 124 -7.88 -16.08 -4.37
CA LEU A 124 -8.48 -16.90 -3.30
C LEU A 124 -7.56 -17.03 -2.08
N ALA A 125 -6.27 -17.26 -2.30
CA ALA A 125 -5.28 -17.30 -1.22
C ALA A 125 -5.13 -15.95 -0.52
N LEU A 126 -5.15 -14.84 -1.28
CA LEU A 126 -5.09 -13.49 -0.75
C LEU A 126 -6.31 -13.15 0.12
N ARG A 127 -7.50 -13.57 -0.31
CA ARG A 127 -8.73 -13.39 0.48
C ARG A 127 -8.59 -13.97 1.89
N TYR A 128 -8.09 -15.21 2.00
CA TYR A 128 -7.84 -15.84 3.30
C TYR A 128 -6.85 -15.03 4.15
N ILE A 129 -5.78 -14.50 3.55
CA ILE A 129 -4.79 -13.70 4.25
C ILE A 129 -5.39 -12.38 4.74
N ILE A 130 -6.18 -11.71 3.90
CA ILE A 130 -6.86 -10.45 4.26
C ILE A 130 -7.78 -10.69 5.47
N GLU A 131 -8.61 -11.74 5.42
CA GLU A 131 -9.54 -12.09 6.50
C GLU A 131 -8.82 -12.46 7.81
N HIS A 132 -7.63 -13.04 7.72
CA HIS A 132 -6.88 -13.47 8.90
C HIS A 132 -6.07 -12.36 9.57
N TYR A 133 -5.54 -11.41 8.78
CA TYR A 133 -4.63 -10.36 9.28
C TYR A 133 -5.24 -8.95 9.30
N TYR A 134 -6.56 -8.80 9.09
CA TYR A 134 -7.23 -7.49 8.97
C TYR A 134 -7.04 -6.58 10.19
N VAL A 135 -6.78 -7.12 11.37
CA VAL A 135 -6.63 -6.34 12.60
C VAL A 135 -5.40 -5.44 12.53
N TYR A 136 -4.28 -5.99 12.06
CA TYR A 136 -2.98 -5.31 12.07
C TYR A 136 -2.41 -5.02 10.68
N THR A 137 -3.17 -5.28 9.64
CA THR A 137 -2.71 -5.08 8.26
C THR A 137 -3.79 -4.44 7.42
N ARG A 138 -3.42 -3.48 6.57
CA ARG A 138 -4.29 -2.87 5.56
C ARG A 138 -3.75 -3.19 4.17
N PHE A 139 -4.65 -3.50 3.26
CA PHE A 139 -4.34 -3.78 1.86
C PHE A 139 -4.83 -2.62 1.00
N ILE A 140 -4.00 -2.21 0.05
CA ILE A 140 -4.30 -1.17 -0.93
C ILE A 140 -3.98 -1.73 -2.32
#